data_338cc132a62489d76f70b9b6e9d40723
#
_entry.id   338cc132a62489d76f70b9b6e9d40723
#
_cell.length_a   1.000
_cell.length_b   1.000
_cell.length_c   1.000
_cell.angle_alpha   90.00
_cell.angle_beta   90.00
_cell.angle_gamma   90.00
#
_symmetry.space_group_name_H-M   'P 1'
#
loop_
_entity.id
_entity.type
_entity.pdbx_description
1 polymer ?
#
loop_
_entity_poly.entity_id
_entity_poly.type
_entity_poly.pdbx_seq_one_letter_code
_entity_poly.pdbx_strand_id
1 'polypeptide(L)' 'MTTPADIQRNAKHILYLLVNEQNLRPGEGLMPPVMQHLLDRNQFSHDDQRLAIEFAREHGWLQFGPNEEIQLTEKGFALN' A
#
# COMPACT_ATOMS: atom_id res chain seq x y z
N MET A 1 -0.33 15.68 13.17
CA MET A 1 1.06 15.22 12.93
C MET A 1 1.06 13.70 12.79
N THR A 2 1.74 13.20 11.77
CA THR A 2 1.77 11.75 11.52
C THR A 2 2.82 11.09 12.38
N THR A 3 2.42 10.20 13.27
CA THR A 3 3.32 9.45 14.13
C THR A 3 3.72 8.12 13.49
N PRO A 4 4.79 7.45 13.98
CA PRO A 4 5.11 6.10 13.48
C PRO A 4 3.94 5.12 13.61
N ALA A 5 3.16 5.21 14.69
CA ALA A 5 1.99 4.36 14.85
C ALA A 5 0.92 4.64 13.78
N ASP A 6 0.75 5.93 13.43
CA ASP A 6 -0.18 6.31 12.37
C ASP A 6 0.29 5.79 11.01
N ILE A 7 1.59 5.87 10.75
CA ILE A 7 2.17 5.36 9.50
C ILE A 7 1.92 3.87 9.37
N GLN A 8 2.15 3.11 10.43
CA GLN A 8 1.92 1.67 10.45
C GLN A 8 0.44 1.34 10.21
N ARG A 9 -0.45 2.05 10.89
CA ARG A 9 -1.90 1.85 10.72
C ARG A 9 -2.33 2.15 9.28
N ASN A 10 -1.82 3.24 8.72
CA ASN A 10 -2.12 3.61 7.34
C ASN A 10 -1.60 2.57 6.37
N ALA A 11 -0.39 2.05 6.60
CA ALA A 11 0.18 1.00 5.75
C ALA A 11 -0.70 -0.25 5.77
N LYS A 12 -1.15 -0.67 6.95
CA LYS A 12 -2.05 -1.82 7.07
C LYS A 12 -3.40 -1.57 6.41
N HIS A 13 -3.91 -0.34 6.51
CA HIS A 13 -5.16 0.03 5.85
C HIS A 13 -5.02 -0.06 4.33
N ILE A 14 -3.89 0.39 3.79
CA ILE A 14 -3.63 0.28 2.36
C ILE A 14 -3.63 -1.19 1.93
N LEU A 15 -2.98 -2.08 2.70
CA LEU A 15 -2.98 -3.51 2.40
C LEU A 15 -4.41 -4.06 2.41
N TYR A 16 -5.22 -3.64 3.37
CA TYR A 16 -6.62 -4.06 3.44
C TYR A 16 -7.37 -3.66 2.16
N LEU A 17 -7.18 -2.44 1.69
CA LEU A 17 -7.83 -1.97 0.46
C LEU A 17 -7.38 -2.78 -0.75
N LEU A 18 -6.09 -3.10 -0.84
CA LEU A 18 -5.58 -3.87 -1.96
C LEU A 18 -6.15 -5.28 -1.99
N VAL A 19 -6.27 -5.93 -0.83
CA VAL A 19 -6.76 -7.31 -0.76
C VAL A 19 -8.29 -7.35 -0.89
N ASN A 20 -9.01 -6.46 -0.20
CA ASN A 20 -10.46 -6.58 -0.06
C ASN A 20 -11.25 -5.77 -1.09
N GLU A 21 -10.73 -4.62 -1.54
CA GLU A 21 -11.42 -3.84 -2.56
C GLU A 21 -10.90 -4.13 -3.96
N GLN A 22 -9.59 -4.26 -4.12
CA GLN A 22 -8.98 -4.50 -5.42
C GLN A 22 -8.80 -5.98 -5.74
N ASN A 23 -9.04 -6.85 -4.77
CA ASN A 23 -8.91 -8.31 -4.91
C ASN A 23 -7.53 -8.73 -5.41
N LEU A 24 -6.48 -8.04 -4.98
CA LEU A 24 -5.13 -8.39 -5.38
C LEU A 24 -4.64 -9.64 -4.64
N ARG A 25 -3.85 -10.41 -5.35
CA ARG A 25 -3.15 -11.58 -4.80
C ARG A 25 -1.65 -11.29 -4.78
N PRO A 26 -0.85 -12.08 -4.04
CA PRO A 26 0.60 -11.88 -4.04
C PRO A 26 1.15 -11.88 -5.46
N GLY A 27 2.01 -10.91 -5.75
CA GLY A 27 2.60 -10.72 -7.07
C GLY A 27 1.82 -9.80 -7.99
N GLU A 28 0.57 -9.48 -7.64
CA GLU A 28 -0.24 -8.53 -8.40
C GLU A 28 -0.07 -7.13 -7.82
N GLY A 29 -0.29 -6.12 -8.62
CA GLY A 29 -0.09 -4.75 -8.17
C GLY A 29 -0.86 -3.73 -8.99
N LEU A 30 -0.67 -2.47 -8.60
CA LEU A 30 -1.30 -1.33 -9.27
C LEU A 30 -0.21 -0.38 -9.73
N MET A 31 -0.43 0.25 -10.89
CA MET A 31 0.46 1.32 -11.32
C MET A 31 0.32 2.51 -10.36
N PRO A 32 1.40 3.29 -10.16
CA PRO A 32 1.36 4.40 -9.21
C PRO A 32 0.18 5.36 -9.37
N PRO A 33 -0.22 5.79 -10.58
CA PRO A 33 -1.38 6.68 -10.70
C PRO A 33 -2.68 6.02 -10.24
N VAL A 34 -2.85 4.72 -10.47
CA VAL A 34 -4.03 3.99 -10.03
C VAL A 34 -4.03 3.87 -8.50
N MET A 35 -2.88 3.55 -7.92
CA MET A 35 -2.73 3.49 -6.48
C MET A 35 -3.04 4.84 -5.84
N GLN A 36 -2.51 5.92 -6.39
CA GLN A 36 -2.76 7.26 -5.88
C GLN A 36 -4.25 7.60 -5.92
N HIS A 37 -4.93 7.27 -7.02
CA HIS A 37 -6.36 7.53 -7.16
C HIS A 37 -7.16 6.77 -6.10
N LEU A 38 -6.81 5.50 -5.87
CA LEU A 38 -7.45 4.69 -4.84
C LEU A 38 -7.29 5.32 -3.46
N LEU A 39 -6.08 5.76 -3.13
CA LEU A 39 -5.80 6.32 -1.81
C LEU A 39 -6.38 7.72 -1.65
N ASP A 40 -6.39 8.53 -2.70
CA ASP A 40 -7.05 9.83 -2.67
C ASP A 40 -8.54 9.68 -2.37
N ARG A 41 -9.17 8.69 -3.00
CA ARG A 41 -10.59 8.41 -2.81
C ARG A 41 -10.89 7.96 -1.38
N ASN A 42 -9.91 7.35 -0.71
CA ASN A 42 -10.03 6.92 0.67
C ASN A 42 -9.49 7.96 1.65
N GLN A 43 -9.30 9.19 1.19
CA GLN A 43 -8.97 10.35 2.02
C GLN A 43 -7.59 10.32 2.65
N PHE A 44 -6.65 9.61 2.04
CA PHE A 44 -5.24 9.70 2.43
C PHE A 44 -4.63 10.96 1.84
N SER A 45 -3.95 11.77 2.66
CA SER A 45 -3.15 12.87 2.13
C SER A 45 -1.96 12.32 1.35
N HIS A 46 -1.37 13.13 0.46
CA HIS A 46 -0.23 12.67 -0.34
C HIS A 46 0.95 12.30 0.56
N ASP A 47 1.19 13.04 1.65
CA ASP A 47 2.25 12.72 2.59
C ASP A 47 1.99 11.39 3.29
N ASP A 48 0.76 11.15 3.71
CA ASP A 48 0.38 9.89 4.35
C ASP A 48 0.54 8.72 3.40
N GLN A 49 0.16 8.90 2.11
CA GLN A 49 0.34 7.87 1.09
C GLN A 49 1.82 7.52 0.95
N ARG A 50 2.67 8.53 0.80
CA ARG A 50 4.10 8.32 0.60
C ARG A 50 4.73 7.61 1.79
N LEU A 51 4.46 8.10 3.00
CA LEU A 51 5.04 7.53 4.22
C LEU A 51 4.57 6.09 4.44
N ALA A 52 3.29 5.83 4.21
CA ALA A 52 2.73 4.49 4.42
C ALA A 52 3.26 3.49 3.39
N ILE A 53 3.38 3.91 2.13
CA ILE A 53 3.92 3.04 1.09
C ILE A 53 5.40 2.75 1.33
N GLU A 54 6.18 3.75 1.73
CA GLU A 54 7.59 3.53 2.08
C GLU A 54 7.72 2.57 3.26
N PHE A 55 6.90 2.75 4.28
CA PHE A 55 6.89 1.86 5.45
C PHE A 55 6.59 0.43 5.03
N ALA A 56 5.56 0.24 4.20
CA ALA A 56 5.18 -1.09 3.74
C ALA A 56 6.29 -1.74 2.91
N ARG A 57 6.97 -0.96 2.07
CA ARG A 57 8.09 -1.49 1.29
C ARG A 57 9.25 -1.90 2.18
N GLU A 58 9.58 -1.09 3.17
CA GLU A 58 10.67 -1.41 4.09
C GLU A 58 10.41 -2.69 4.88
N HIS A 59 9.14 -2.95 5.16
CA HIS A 59 8.75 -4.15 5.90
C HIS A 59 8.50 -5.36 4.98
N GLY A 60 8.69 -5.20 3.68
CA GLY A 60 8.49 -6.28 2.74
C GLY A 60 7.04 -6.60 2.44
N TRP A 61 6.12 -5.70 2.78
CA TRP A 61 4.69 -5.87 2.50
C TRP A 61 4.31 -5.47 1.08
N LEU A 62 5.05 -4.53 0.51
CA LEU A 62 4.90 -4.08 -0.87
C LEU A 62 6.28 -4.09 -1.53
N GLN A 63 6.29 -4.16 -2.85
CA GLN A 63 7.53 -4.09 -3.63
C GLN A 63 7.22 -3.44 -4.98
N PHE A 64 8.26 -2.96 -5.67
CA PHE A 64 8.11 -2.49 -7.04
C PHE A 64 8.31 -3.64 -8.01
N GLY A 65 7.43 -3.74 -9.00
CA GLY A 65 7.57 -4.70 -10.07
C GLY A 65 8.41 -4.14 -11.22
N PRO A 66 8.57 -4.93 -12.30
CA PRO A 66 9.44 -4.54 -13.42
C PRO A 66 8.95 -3.33 -14.20
N ASN A 67 7.66 -2.99 -14.10
CA ASN A 67 7.10 -1.82 -14.77
C ASN A 67 6.81 -0.69 -13.77
N GLU A 68 7.49 -0.72 -12.64
CA GLU A 68 7.32 0.24 -11.54
C GLU A 68 5.95 0.18 -10.87
N GLU A 69 5.18 -0.88 -11.14
CA GLU A 69 3.93 -1.08 -10.43
C GLU A 69 4.21 -1.41 -8.95
N ILE A 70 3.28 -1.05 -8.09
CA ILE A 70 3.38 -1.33 -6.66
C ILE A 70 2.69 -2.68 -6.45
N GLN A 71 3.48 -3.70 -6.13
CA GLN A 71 2.99 -5.07 -5.98
C GLN A 71 2.78 -5.45 -4.53
N LEU A 72 1.73 -6.24 -4.29
CA LEU A 72 1.48 -6.85 -3.00
C LEU A 72 2.37 -8.10 -2.89
N THR A 73 3.09 -8.23 -1.77
CA THR A 73 3.92 -9.41 -1.50
C THR A 73 3.11 -10.44 -0.72
N GLU A 74 3.64 -11.67 -0.65
CA GLU A 74 3.02 -12.70 0.18
C GLU A 74 2.96 -12.27 1.65
N LYS A 75 4.02 -11.60 2.12
CA LYS A 75 4.07 -11.12 3.50
C LYS A 75 2.98 -10.08 3.77
N GLY A 76 2.77 -9.14 2.83
CA GLY A 76 1.71 -8.16 2.95
C GLY A 76 0.33 -8.80 2.88
N PHE A 77 0.16 -9.76 1.99
CA PHE A 77 -1.10 -10.48 1.87
C PHE A 77 -1.44 -11.25 3.17
N ALA A 78 -0.43 -11.83 3.79
CA ALA A 78 -0.62 -12.63 5.01
C ALA A 78 -1.03 -11.79 6.22
N LEU A 79 -0.82 -10.48 6.19
CA LEU A 79 -1.25 -9.60 7.26
C LEU A 79 -2.75 -9.35 7.29
N ASN A 80 -3.45 -9.73 6.25
CA ASN A 80 -4.91 -9.51 6.17
C ASN A 80 -5.71 -10.72 6.60
#